data_bb959ae1e122e22833c8378c23b63446
#
_entry.id   bb959ae1e122e22833c8378c23b63446
#
_cell.length_a   1.000
_cell.length_b   1.000
_cell.length_c   1.000
_cell.angle_alpha   90.00
_cell.angle_beta   90.00
_cell.angle_gamma   90.00
#
_symmetry.space_group_name_H-M   'P 1'
#
loop_
_entity.id
_entity.type
_entity.pdbx_description
1 polymer ?
#
loop_
_entity_poly.entity_id
_entity_poly.type
_entity_poly.pdbx_seq_one_letter_code
_entity_poly.pdbx_strand_id
1 'polypeptide(L)'
;SLGVALTIVPMLGARLITGKKSKRLAKFENFFNKYFHSKVNFVYNKILTYSVNHKNRVLIPTLSVVFAIIIIGLIFIGKEGFPVSDEGQFQAKVTMPVGTRKEQTKSFVERMGKDIEEAIGEDLKRIQTRVRYGSSANKGEIRVQLRDKSEGRKLSTLKYMGLSRKKLSVYPAKISLKLITSTKIMGNSSSDGIDIDIVGEDLDRGIDLAEKILVALEDVEGLKDVRLRRDDSNPELNISINRDLASKMGLNMKTVASSIKTGFGGTTATRMTPDGSLHTDLDVQVQLNQRDRINIDDIKRMLIPTSFGIVPISSIADIKKTFGPTAIDRKDDSRIITITASGEGRAMDRIMADVQSAINSKVFIPSGFNINYSGDYEDMQDAFAQLLQAIILALVLVYAVMATQFESYIAPFVIALAIPFGFAGSILLLLITRQTLSVYSGIGIIVLIGVVVNNGIVLIDYMNQLMQEK
;
A
#
# COMPACT_ATOMS: atom_id res chain seq x y z
N SER A 1 19.90 24.62 -8.28
CA SER A 1 19.41 25.15 -9.59
C SER A 1 19.53 26.67 -9.68
N LEU A 2 19.05 27.42 -8.67
CA LEU A 2 19.08 28.88 -8.67
C LEU A 2 20.53 29.45 -8.80
N GLY A 3 21.49 28.91 -8.02
CA GLY A 3 22.91 29.30 -8.11
C GLY A 3 23.51 29.07 -9.50
N VAL A 4 23.19 27.91 -10.12
CA VAL A 4 23.64 27.62 -11.50
C VAL A 4 23.01 28.58 -12.51
N ALA A 5 21.70 28.84 -12.38
CA ALA A 5 20.99 29.75 -13.28
C ALA A 5 21.50 31.21 -13.22
N LEU A 6 21.82 31.70 -12.02
CA LEU A 6 22.26 33.09 -11.82
C LEU A 6 23.77 33.32 -12.06
N THR A 7 24.59 32.25 -11.98
CA THR A 7 26.05 32.39 -12.10
C THR A 7 26.61 31.70 -13.36
N ILE A 8 26.39 30.40 -13.50
CA ILE A 8 27.00 29.58 -14.55
C ILE A 8 26.37 29.87 -15.92
N VAL A 9 25.03 29.97 -15.98
CA VAL A 9 24.34 30.20 -17.26
C VAL A 9 24.71 31.55 -17.90
N PRO A 10 24.68 32.70 -17.20
CA PRO A 10 25.11 33.97 -17.76
C PRO A 10 26.60 33.98 -18.14
N MET A 11 27.46 33.37 -17.29
CA MET A 11 28.90 33.30 -17.58
C MET A 11 29.20 32.46 -18.83
N LEU A 12 28.57 31.32 -18.99
CA LEU A 12 28.71 30.48 -20.18
C LEU A 12 28.07 31.15 -21.40
N GLY A 13 26.91 31.79 -21.24
CA GLY A 13 26.25 32.56 -22.29
C GLY A 13 27.15 33.66 -22.84
N ALA A 14 27.75 34.46 -21.97
CA ALA A 14 28.69 35.52 -22.37
C ALA A 14 29.94 35.00 -23.09
N ARG A 15 30.40 33.78 -22.79
CA ARG A 15 31.59 33.18 -23.44
C ARG A 15 31.26 32.38 -24.71
N LEU A 16 30.15 31.68 -24.76
CA LEU A 16 29.82 30.75 -25.86
C LEU A 16 28.99 31.40 -26.97
N ILE A 17 28.19 32.44 -26.64
CA ILE A 17 27.30 33.12 -27.59
C ILE A 17 28.05 34.28 -28.34
N THR A 18 29.34 34.48 -28.09
CA THR A 18 30.14 35.50 -28.80
C THR A 18 30.38 35.11 -30.24
N GLY A 19 29.56 35.58 -31.09
CA GLY A 19 29.61 36.20 -32.40
C GLY A 19 30.29 35.54 -33.59
N LYS A 20 31.12 34.52 -33.53
CA LYS A 20 31.67 33.85 -34.72
C LYS A 20 31.05 32.50 -34.98
N LYS A 21 29.89 32.50 -35.66
CA LYS A 21 29.24 31.26 -36.09
C LYS A 21 30.12 30.49 -37.08
N SER A 22 30.40 29.24 -36.79
CA SER A 22 31.06 28.34 -37.74
C SER A 22 30.23 28.25 -39.04
N LYS A 23 30.88 28.27 -40.21
CA LYS A 23 30.22 28.19 -41.54
C LYS A 23 29.29 26.95 -41.67
N ARG A 24 29.57 25.86 -40.93
CA ARG A 24 28.71 24.65 -40.90
C ARG A 24 27.44 24.87 -40.08
N LEU A 25 27.55 25.54 -38.94
CA LEU A 25 26.41 25.91 -38.08
C LEU A 25 25.48 26.88 -38.78
N ALA A 26 26.04 27.89 -39.48
CA ALA A 26 25.27 28.86 -40.26
C ALA A 26 24.50 28.20 -41.43
N LYS A 27 25.07 27.19 -42.10
CA LYS A 27 24.36 26.40 -43.13
C LYS A 27 23.21 25.58 -42.57
N PHE A 28 23.40 24.93 -41.42
CA PHE A 28 22.36 24.17 -40.73
C PHE A 28 21.25 25.09 -40.22
N GLU A 29 21.60 26.21 -39.63
CA GLU A 29 20.65 27.23 -39.16
C GLU A 29 19.82 27.82 -40.30
N ASN A 30 20.47 28.14 -41.45
CA ASN A 30 19.77 28.62 -42.64
C ASN A 30 18.85 27.57 -43.27
N PHE A 31 19.23 26.28 -43.26
CA PHE A 31 18.38 25.18 -43.68
C PHE A 31 17.17 25.03 -42.76
N PHE A 32 17.39 25.05 -41.44
CA PHE A 32 16.34 24.91 -40.43
C PHE A 32 15.39 26.13 -40.46
N ASN A 33 15.93 27.35 -40.58
CA ASN A 33 15.12 28.55 -40.69
C ASN A 33 14.30 28.59 -41.99
N LYS A 34 14.84 28.16 -43.12
CA LYS A 34 14.15 28.19 -44.41
C LYS A 34 13.01 27.13 -44.50
N TYR A 35 13.24 25.93 -44.01
CA TYR A 35 12.29 24.83 -44.17
C TYR A 35 11.35 24.62 -42.97
N PHE A 36 11.79 24.93 -41.78
CA PHE A 36 11.02 24.71 -40.55
C PHE A 36 10.46 26.02 -39.99
N HIS A 37 11.32 26.98 -39.64
CA HIS A 37 10.87 28.24 -39.03
C HIS A 37 9.93 29.04 -39.92
N SER A 38 10.18 29.12 -41.22
CA SER A 38 9.32 29.92 -42.11
C SER A 38 7.91 29.32 -42.22
N LYS A 39 7.79 27.99 -42.29
CA LYS A 39 6.47 27.32 -42.31
C LYS A 39 5.75 27.44 -40.98
N VAL A 40 6.47 27.25 -39.88
CA VAL A 40 5.90 27.41 -38.54
C VAL A 40 5.43 28.85 -38.33
N ASN A 41 6.26 29.84 -38.67
CA ASN A 41 5.89 31.24 -38.53
C ASN A 41 4.70 31.61 -39.42
N PHE A 42 4.61 31.09 -40.64
CA PHE A 42 3.46 31.33 -41.52
C PHE A 42 2.15 30.80 -40.93
N VAL A 43 2.17 29.55 -40.45
CA VAL A 43 0.99 28.93 -39.79
C VAL A 43 0.64 29.66 -38.50
N TYR A 44 1.64 29.96 -37.67
CA TYR A 44 1.47 30.71 -36.43
C TYR A 44 0.86 32.09 -36.65
N ASN A 45 1.39 32.87 -37.55
CA ASN A 45 0.90 34.22 -37.85
C ASN A 45 -0.55 34.17 -38.39
N LYS A 46 -0.89 33.17 -39.22
CA LYS A 46 -2.24 33.00 -39.73
C LYS A 46 -3.22 32.68 -38.60
N ILE A 47 -2.85 31.76 -37.72
CA ILE A 47 -3.68 31.36 -36.53
C ILE A 47 -3.81 32.55 -35.58
N LEU A 48 -2.71 33.24 -35.26
CA LEU A 48 -2.70 34.37 -34.35
C LEU A 48 -3.57 35.51 -34.85
N THR A 49 -3.40 35.92 -36.13
CA THR A 49 -4.22 36.97 -36.74
C THR A 49 -5.70 36.63 -36.75
N TYR A 50 -6.03 35.38 -37.08
CA TYR A 50 -7.42 34.91 -37.00
C TYR A 50 -7.98 34.96 -35.58
N SER A 51 -7.18 34.51 -34.58
CA SER A 51 -7.60 34.46 -33.16
C SER A 51 -7.81 35.87 -32.60
N VAL A 52 -6.94 36.82 -32.92
CA VAL A 52 -7.08 38.21 -32.47
C VAL A 52 -8.29 38.91 -33.09
N ASN A 53 -8.56 38.64 -34.37
CA ASN A 53 -9.71 39.23 -35.07
C ASN A 53 -11.07 38.61 -34.69
N HIS A 54 -11.06 37.35 -34.21
CA HIS A 54 -12.30 36.63 -33.92
C HIS A 54 -12.26 36.04 -32.46
N LYS A 55 -11.99 36.91 -31.49
CA LYS A 55 -11.76 36.52 -30.06
C LYS A 55 -12.77 35.51 -29.54
N ASN A 56 -14.09 35.81 -29.62
CA ASN A 56 -15.12 34.98 -29.06
C ASN A 56 -15.31 33.66 -29.83
N ARG A 57 -15.08 33.64 -31.16
CA ARG A 57 -15.15 32.42 -31.98
C ARG A 57 -14.02 31.43 -31.71
N VAL A 58 -12.91 31.90 -31.14
CA VAL A 58 -11.76 31.04 -30.79
C VAL A 58 -11.76 30.71 -29.31
N LEU A 59 -11.95 31.70 -28.44
CA LEU A 59 -11.83 31.51 -26.99
C LEU A 59 -12.90 30.58 -26.42
N ILE A 60 -14.17 30.77 -26.82
CA ILE A 60 -15.28 29.98 -26.28
C ILE A 60 -15.17 28.48 -26.66
N PRO A 61 -14.98 28.11 -27.94
CA PRO A 61 -14.81 26.70 -28.29
C PRO A 61 -13.57 26.06 -27.65
N THR A 62 -12.45 26.80 -27.58
CA THR A 62 -11.23 26.27 -26.99
C THR A 62 -11.41 25.98 -25.51
N LEU A 63 -12.00 26.90 -24.74
CA LEU A 63 -12.34 26.67 -23.33
C LEU A 63 -13.35 25.51 -23.17
N SER A 64 -14.37 25.46 -24.05
CA SER A 64 -15.33 24.36 -24.03
C SER A 64 -14.69 23.00 -24.24
N VAL A 65 -13.75 22.90 -25.18
CA VAL A 65 -12.98 21.66 -25.43
C VAL A 65 -12.11 21.31 -24.22
N VAL A 66 -11.43 22.28 -23.62
CA VAL A 66 -10.63 22.06 -22.40
C VAL A 66 -11.51 21.52 -21.26
N PHE A 67 -12.63 22.16 -20.98
CA PHE A 67 -13.56 21.71 -19.95
C PHE A 67 -14.16 20.33 -20.27
N ALA A 68 -14.50 20.08 -21.54
CA ALA A 68 -14.99 18.77 -21.97
C ALA A 68 -13.94 17.67 -21.72
N ILE A 69 -12.68 17.89 -22.07
CA ILE A 69 -11.58 16.94 -21.81
C ILE A 69 -11.45 16.67 -20.31
N ILE A 70 -11.49 17.73 -19.49
CA ILE A 70 -11.38 17.58 -18.03
C ILE A 70 -12.56 16.77 -17.49
N ILE A 71 -13.79 17.08 -17.86
CA ILE A 71 -14.99 16.39 -17.38
C ILE A 71 -14.97 14.92 -17.84
N ILE A 72 -14.72 14.67 -19.13
CA ILE A 72 -14.62 13.31 -19.67
C ILE A 72 -13.50 12.53 -18.93
N GLY A 73 -12.35 13.16 -18.74
CA GLY A 73 -11.24 12.54 -18.04
C GLY A 73 -11.60 12.16 -16.60
N LEU A 74 -12.21 13.05 -15.84
CA LEU A 74 -12.63 12.79 -14.46
C LEU A 74 -13.68 11.66 -14.33
N ILE A 75 -14.49 11.45 -15.38
CA ILE A 75 -15.49 10.37 -15.42
C ILE A 75 -14.87 9.03 -15.83
N PHE A 76 -13.97 9.03 -16.82
CA PHE A 76 -13.46 7.80 -17.44
C PHE A 76 -12.12 7.33 -16.87
N ILE A 77 -11.28 8.23 -16.33
CA ILE A 77 -10.02 7.86 -15.71
C ILE A 77 -10.31 7.31 -14.31
N GLY A 78 -9.91 6.06 -14.06
CA GLY A 78 -9.96 5.48 -12.73
C GLY A 78 -8.88 6.08 -11.82
N LYS A 79 -9.14 6.11 -10.52
CA LYS A 79 -8.21 6.62 -9.51
C LYS A 79 -7.49 5.46 -8.81
N GLU A 80 -6.21 5.66 -8.57
CA GLU A 80 -5.36 4.70 -7.89
C GLU A 80 -4.42 5.45 -6.93
N GLY A 81 -4.14 4.90 -5.77
CA GLY A 81 -3.21 5.53 -4.81
C GLY A 81 -1.79 5.55 -5.38
N PHE A 82 -1.04 4.54 -5.02
CA PHE A 82 0.30 4.34 -5.56
C PHE A 82 0.25 3.23 -6.63
N PRO A 83 0.60 3.51 -7.89
CA PRO A 83 0.64 2.50 -8.92
C PRO A 83 1.65 1.43 -8.55
N VAL A 84 1.24 0.17 -8.70
CA VAL A 84 2.07 -0.98 -8.35
C VAL A 84 3.16 -1.13 -9.40
N SER A 85 4.39 -0.83 -9.01
CA SER A 85 5.57 -1.08 -9.84
C SER A 85 5.87 -2.57 -9.91
N ASP A 86 6.15 -3.08 -11.11
CA ASP A 86 6.56 -4.48 -11.32
C ASP A 86 8.06 -4.64 -11.02
N GLU A 87 8.39 -4.75 -9.73
CA GLU A 87 9.77 -4.90 -9.24
C GLU A 87 10.26 -6.35 -9.23
N GLY A 88 9.48 -7.29 -9.79
CA GLY A 88 9.87 -8.68 -9.82
C GLY A 88 9.81 -9.38 -8.46
N GLN A 89 9.08 -8.85 -7.49
CA GLN A 89 9.00 -9.44 -6.15
C GLN A 89 7.57 -9.64 -5.71
N PHE A 90 7.29 -10.79 -5.12
CA PHE A 90 6.02 -11.06 -4.47
C PHE A 90 6.18 -11.98 -3.25
N GLN A 91 5.18 -11.98 -2.41
CA GLN A 91 5.12 -12.74 -1.17
C GLN A 91 3.85 -13.55 -1.11
N ALA A 92 3.98 -14.84 -0.74
CA ALA A 92 2.86 -15.67 -0.34
C ALA A 92 2.82 -15.77 1.18
N LYS A 93 1.74 -15.26 1.80
CA LYS A 93 1.46 -15.48 3.21
C LYS A 93 0.60 -16.74 3.32
N VAL A 94 1.06 -17.71 4.08
CA VAL A 94 0.42 -19.00 4.28
C VAL A 94 -0.05 -19.09 5.72
N THR A 95 -1.34 -19.39 5.90
CA THR A 95 -1.92 -19.67 7.23
C THR A 95 -2.52 -21.07 7.21
N MET A 96 -1.87 -21.98 7.92
CA MET A 96 -2.34 -23.35 8.11
C MET A 96 -3.48 -23.38 9.15
N PRO A 97 -4.31 -24.44 9.20
CA PRO A 97 -5.31 -24.60 10.23
C PRO A 97 -4.73 -24.45 11.63
N VAL A 98 -5.53 -23.90 12.53
CA VAL A 98 -5.14 -23.67 13.91
C VAL A 98 -4.75 -24.98 14.59
N GLY A 99 -3.68 -24.94 15.40
CA GLY A 99 -3.14 -26.12 16.05
C GLY A 99 -2.10 -26.90 15.21
N THR A 100 -1.84 -26.48 13.96
CA THR A 100 -0.77 -27.06 13.16
C THR A 100 0.59 -26.78 13.81
N ARG A 101 1.36 -27.84 14.02
CA ARG A 101 2.71 -27.73 14.62
C ARG A 101 3.67 -27.05 13.66
N LYS A 102 4.66 -26.36 14.22
CA LYS A 102 5.67 -25.63 13.45
C LYS A 102 6.39 -26.51 12.40
N GLU A 103 6.74 -27.74 12.76
CA GLU A 103 7.43 -28.68 11.88
C GLU A 103 6.56 -29.06 10.68
N GLN A 104 5.25 -29.23 10.90
CA GLN A 104 4.28 -29.48 9.84
C GLN A 104 4.14 -28.23 8.94
N THR A 105 3.97 -27.04 9.54
CA THR A 105 3.92 -25.79 8.80
C THR A 105 5.19 -25.61 7.95
N LYS A 106 6.37 -25.91 8.52
CA LYS A 106 7.63 -25.85 7.80
C LYS A 106 7.64 -26.76 6.58
N SER A 107 7.25 -28.04 6.74
CA SER A 107 7.23 -29.00 5.64
C SER A 107 6.22 -28.62 4.54
N PHE A 108 5.09 -28.00 4.90
CA PHE A 108 4.12 -27.50 3.93
C PHE A 108 4.65 -26.27 3.17
N VAL A 109 5.22 -25.30 3.89
CA VAL A 109 5.77 -24.06 3.28
C VAL A 109 6.94 -24.39 2.35
N GLU A 110 7.79 -25.36 2.70
CA GLU A 110 8.89 -25.82 1.83
C GLU A 110 8.39 -26.51 0.56
N ARG A 111 7.33 -27.32 0.65
CA ARG A 111 6.70 -27.94 -0.52
C ARG A 111 6.05 -26.88 -1.42
N MET A 112 5.28 -25.97 -0.84
CA MET A 112 4.70 -24.82 -1.57
C MET A 112 5.78 -23.99 -2.26
N GLY A 113 6.94 -23.81 -1.61
CA GLY A 113 8.09 -23.12 -2.20
C GLY A 113 8.59 -23.82 -3.45
N LYS A 114 8.71 -25.15 -3.44
CA LYS A 114 9.10 -25.94 -4.61
C LYS A 114 8.07 -25.88 -5.74
N ASP A 115 6.78 -25.90 -5.42
CA ASP A 115 5.72 -25.77 -6.42
C ASP A 115 5.72 -24.39 -7.09
N ILE A 116 6.04 -23.32 -6.33
CA ILE A 116 6.23 -21.97 -6.86
C ILE A 116 7.47 -21.93 -7.76
N GLU A 117 8.59 -22.53 -7.34
CA GLU A 117 9.82 -22.63 -8.11
C GLU A 117 9.56 -23.33 -9.45
N GLU A 118 8.84 -24.45 -9.44
CA GLU A 118 8.45 -25.17 -10.66
C GLU A 118 7.53 -24.34 -11.58
N ALA A 119 6.60 -23.55 -10.98
CA ALA A 119 5.69 -22.72 -11.75
C ALA A 119 6.38 -21.53 -12.42
N ILE A 120 7.48 -21.03 -11.85
CA ILE A 120 8.23 -19.88 -12.35
C ILE A 120 9.35 -20.33 -13.30
N GLY A 121 10.03 -21.43 -12.99
CA GLY A 121 11.13 -21.96 -13.78
C GLY A 121 12.35 -21.03 -13.84
N GLU A 122 12.90 -20.82 -15.03
CA GLU A 122 14.14 -20.07 -15.26
C GLU A 122 14.10 -18.60 -14.84
N ASP A 123 12.93 -17.99 -14.73
CA ASP A 123 12.78 -16.59 -14.35
C ASP A 123 12.86 -16.37 -12.82
N LEU A 124 13.03 -17.45 -12.03
CA LEU A 124 13.26 -17.36 -10.60
C LEU A 124 14.71 -16.94 -10.32
N LYS A 125 14.89 -15.86 -9.56
CA LYS A 125 16.19 -15.42 -9.07
C LYS A 125 16.45 -15.93 -7.65
N ARG A 126 15.44 -15.85 -6.79
CA ARG A 126 15.56 -16.26 -5.39
C ARG A 126 14.19 -16.61 -4.80
N ILE A 127 14.17 -17.66 -3.99
CA ILE A 127 13.04 -17.99 -3.14
C ILE A 127 13.49 -18.08 -1.68
N GLN A 128 12.69 -17.58 -0.76
CA GLN A 128 12.98 -17.59 0.66
C GLN A 128 11.72 -17.99 1.42
N THR A 129 11.81 -19.04 2.23
CA THR A 129 10.74 -19.53 3.08
C THR A 129 10.99 -19.15 4.54
N ARG A 130 9.95 -18.75 5.24
CA ARG A 130 10.01 -18.40 6.67
C ARG A 130 8.78 -18.95 7.39
N VAL A 131 9.00 -19.53 8.55
CA VAL A 131 7.92 -19.97 9.45
C VAL A 131 8.03 -19.20 10.77
N ARG A 132 6.91 -18.72 11.30
CA ARG A 132 6.87 -17.95 12.53
C ARG A 132 7.01 -18.84 13.76
N TYR A 133 7.32 -18.22 14.89
CA TYR A 133 7.48 -18.88 16.18
C TYR A 133 6.33 -18.53 17.15
N GLY A 134 6.18 -19.33 18.22
CA GLY A 134 5.23 -19.07 19.28
C GLY A 134 3.77 -19.34 18.86
N SER A 135 2.87 -18.48 19.27
CA SER A 135 1.43 -18.56 18.97
C SER A 135 1.07 -18.50 17.50
N SER A 136 2.04 -18.18 16.63
CA SER A 136 1.89 -18.09 15.18
C SER A 136 2.61 -19.22 14.44
N ALA A 137 2.85 -20.36 15.07
CA ALA A 137 3.53 -21.51 14.48
C ALA A 137 2.84 -22.09 13.23
N ASN A 138 1.54 -21.83 13.08
CA ASN A 138 0.76 -22.18 11.90
C ASN A 138 0.88 -21.16 10.74
N LYS A 139 1.68 -20.10 10.88
CA LYS A 139 1.86 -19.05 9.86
C LYS A 139 3.24 -19.15 9.21
N GLY A 140 3.24 -19.14 7.89
CA GLY A 140 4.45 -19.14 7.06
C GLY A 140 4.43 -18.04 6.01
N GLU A 141 5.59 -17.78 5.46
CA GLU A 141 5.82 -16.75 4.44
C GLU A 141 6.78 -17.28 3.40
N ILE A 142 6.47 -17.09 2.14
CA ILE A 142 7.34 -17.42 1.01
C ILE A 142 7.56 -16.13 0.23
N ARG A 143 8.80 -15.63 0.21
CA ARG A 143 9.21 -14.49 -0.61
C ARG A 143 9.86 -14.98 -1.88
N VAL A 144 9.41 -14.44 -2.98
CA VAL A 144 9.86 -14.78 -4.32
C VAL A 144 10.44 -13.53 -4.95
N GLN A 145 11.64 -13.67 -5.48
CA GLN A 145 12.31 -12.68 -6.30
C GLN A 145 12.52 -13.26 -7.69
N LEU A 146 11.97 -12.61 -8.69
CA LEU A 146 12.13 -12.93 -10.10
C LEU A 146 13.35 -12.21 -10.67
N ARG A 147 13.82 -12.65 -11.83
CA ARG A 147 14.80 -11.91 -12.62
C ARG A 147 14.24 -10.56 -13.04
N ASP A 148 15.11 -9.59 -13.25
CA ASP A 148 14.71 -8.29 -13.74
C ASP A 148 14.23 -8.36 -15.19
N LYS A 149 13.37 -7.42 -15.61
CA LYS A 149 12.93 -7.35 -17.02
C LYS A 149 14.10 -7.13 -17.96
N SER A 150 15.14 -6.41 -17.52
CA SER A 150 16.40 -6.23 -18.25
C SER A 150 17.20 -7.50 -18.41
N GLU A 151 17.03 -8.50 -17.53
CA GLU A 151 17.65 -9.83 -17.59
C GLU A 151 16.85 -10.80 -18.46
N GLY A 152 15.80 -10.34 -19.18
CA GLY A 152 15.03 -11.14 -20.14
C GLY A 152 13.85 -11.89 -19.55
N ARG A 153 13.30 -11.47 -18.39
CA ARG A 153 12.10 -12.05 -17.80
C ARG A 153 10.91 -12.02 -18.77
N LYS A 154 10.28 -13.19 -18.98
CA LYS A 154 9.25 -13.40 -20.01
C LYS A 154 7.86 -12.85 -19.62
N LEU A 155 7.47 -12.94 -18.36
CA LEU A 155 6.13 -12.59 -17.90
C LEU A 155 6.18 -11.49 -16.80
N SER A 156 5.05 -10.80 -16.61
CA SER A 156 4.89 -9.88 -15.49
C SER A 156 4.78 -10.60 -14.15
N THR A 157 5.14 -9.95 -13.05
CA THR A 157 5.03 -10.52 -11.70
C THR A 157 3.59 -10.95 -11.39
N LEU A 158 2.58 -10.19 -11.81
CA LEU A 158 1.17 -10.56 -11.65
C LEU A 158 0.81 -11.89 -12.35
N LYS A 159 1.36 -12.13 -13.55
CA LYS A 159 1.14 -13.40 -14.25
C LYS A 159 1.78 -14.58 -13.51
N TYR A 160 3.00 -14.41 -12.99
CA TYR A 160 3.64 -15.43 -12.15
C TYR A 160 2.88 -15.66 -10.83
N MET A 161 2.34 -14.62 -10.22
CA MET A 161 1.45 -14.77 -9.06
C MET A 161 0.19 -15.59 -9.42
N GLY A 162 -0.41 -15.34 -10.58
CA GLY A 162 -1.56 -16.12 -11.06
C GLY A 162 -1.24 -17.62 -11.26
N LEU A 163 -0.09 -17.94 -11.86
CA LEU A 163 0.39 -19.30 -12.01
C LEU A 163 0.65 -19.97 -10.65
N SER A 164 1.30 -19.25 -9.74
CA SER A 164 1.56 -19.72 -8.39
C SER A 164 0.25 -19.95 -7.62
N ARG A 165 -0.74 -19.04 -7.72
CA ARG A 165 -2.06 -19.20 -7.08
C ARG A 165 -2.74 -20.47 -7.52
N LYS A 166 -2.70 -20.79 -8.82
CA LYS A 166 -3.29 -22.03 -9.36
C LYS A 166 -2.62 -23.30 -8.81
N LYS A 167 -1.30 -23.32 -8.68
CA LYS A 167 -0.56 -24.44 -8.07
C LYS A 167 -0.85 -24.56 -6.57
N LEU A 168 -0.94 -23.44 -5.87
CA LEU A 168 -1.13 -23.41 -4.44
C LEU A 168 -2.58 -23.69 -3.98
N SER A 169 -3.57 -23.60 -4.86
CA SER A 169 -4.99 -23.85 -4.52
C SER A 169 -5.29 -25.29 -4.06
N VAL A 170 -4.38 -26.23 -4.30
CA VAL A 170 -4.51 -27.64 -3.88
C VAL A 170 -4.28 -27.81 -2.36
N TYR A 171 -3.59 -26.87 -1.74
CA TYR A 171 -3.22 -26.99 -0.32
C TYR A 171 -4.36 -26.57 0.62
N PRO A 172 -4.61 -27.31 1.72
CA PRO A 172 -5.60 -26.96 2.73
C PRO A 172 -5.10 -25.85 3.65
N ALA A 173 -4.80 -24.69 3.07
CA ALA A 173 -4.26 -23.52 3.75
C ALA A 173 -4.89 -22.24 3.22
N LYS A 174 -5.02 -21.22 4.08
CA LYS A 174 -5.38 -19.87 3.64
C LYS A 174 -4.12 -19.20 3.06
N ILE A 175 -4.09 -18.94 1.76
CA ILE A 175 -2.94 -18.39 1.06
C ILE A 175 -3.31 -17.04 0.47
N SER A 176 -2.49 -16.04 0.73
CA SER A 176 -2.61 -14.70 0.16
C SER A 176 -1.33 -14.32 -0.55
N LEU A 177 -1.45 -13.97 -1.83
CA LEU A 177 -0.34 -13.53 -2.66
C LEU A 177 -0.33 -12.01 -2.77
N LYS A 178 0.84 -11.39 -2.56
CA LYS A 178 1.00 -9.93 -2.59
C LYS A 178 2.26 -9.53 -3.32
N LEU A 179 2.16 -8.46 -4.10
CA LEU A 179 3.32 -7.80 -4.66
C LEU A 179 4.10 -7.08 -3.54
N ILE A 180 5.41 -7.20 -3.60
CA ILE A 180 6.33 -6.39 -2.79
C ILE A 180 6.83 -5.28 -3.69
N THR A 181 6.57 -4.04 -3.30
CA THR A 181 7.04 -2.86 -4.01
C THR A 181 7.74 -1.92 -3.03
N SER A 182 8.81 -1.28 -3.48
CA SER A 182 9.54 -0.28 -2.68
C SER A 182 8.67 0.90 -2.24
N THR A 183 7.62 1.17 -3.00
CA THR A 183 6.65 2.23 -2.69
C THR A 183 5.86 1.97 -1.40
N LYS A 184 5.57 0.71 -1.07
CA LYS A 184 4.89 0.34 0.20
C LYS A 184 5.79 0.47 1.43
N ILE A 185 7.10 0.57 1.23
CA ILE A 185 8.06 0.76 2.34
C ILE A 185 8.00 2.19 2.88
N MET A 186 7.60 3.18 2.05
CA MET A 186 7.46 4.59 2.45
C MET A 186 6.09 4.92 3.07
N GLY A 187 5.08 4.10 2.85
CA GLY A 187 3.75 4.26 3.46
C GLY A 187 3.62 3.41 4.72
N ASN A 188 3.20 4.03 5.82
CA ASN A 188 3.00 3.38 7.12
C ASN A 188 1.72 2.49 7.15
N SER A 189 1.20 2.10 5.97
CA SER A 189 0.01 1.27 5.89
C SER A 189 0.32 -0.17 6.32
N SER A 190 -0.11 -0.49 7.52
CA SER A 190 -0.19 -1.85 8.06
C SER A 190 -1.25 -2.69 7.33
N SER A 191 -2.05 -2.06 6.45
CA SER A 191 -3.10 -2.70 5.70
C SER A 191 -2.56 -3.50 4.53
N ASP A 192 -3.14 -4.63 4.36
CA ASP A 192 -2.73 -5.59 3.35
C ASP A 192 -3.57 -5.47 2.04
N GLY A 193 -4.21 -4.33 1.78
CA GLY A 193 -5.09 -4.07 0.65
C GLY A 193 -6.34 -3.26 1.02
N ILE A 194 -7.48 -3.65 0.48
CA ILE A 194 -8.79 -3.09 0.83
C ILE A 194 -9.25 -3.73 2.14
N ASP A 195 -9.55 -2.91 3.13
CA ASP A 195 -10.11 -3.33 4.41
C ASP A 195 -11.55 -2.80 4.53
N ILE A 196 -12.46 -3.69 4.88
CA ILE A 196 -13.88 -3.37 5.14
C ILE A 196 -14.11 -3.63 6.62
N ASP A 197 -14.21 -2.57 7.40
CA ASP A 197 -14.36 -2.61 8.84
C ASP A 197 -15.85 -2.54 9.22
N ILE A 198 -16.35 -3.62 9.79
CA ILE A 198 -17.69 -3.70 10.36
C ILE A 198 -17.57 -3.27 11.82
N VAL A 199 -18.08 -2.10 12.14
CA VAL A 199 -18.04 -1.51 13.47
C VAL A 199 -19.32 -1.85 14.20
N GLY A 200 -19.24 -2.46 15.40
CA GLY A 200 -20.40 -2.81 16.22
C GLY A 200 -19.99 -3.49 17.53
N GLU A 201 -20.87 -3.46 18.53
CA GLU A 201 -20.55 -4.01 19.86
C GLU A 201 -20.79 -5.53 19.95
N ASP A 202 -21.77 -6.04 19.22
CA ASP A 202 -22.16 -7.46 19.23
C ASP A 202 -21.28 -8.26 18.26
N LEU A 203 -20.37 -9.05 18.82
CA LEU A 203 -19.40 -9.82 18.05
C LEU A 203 -20.08 -10.92 17.20
N ASP A 204 -21.07 -11.61 17.72
CA ASP A 204 -21.67 -12.77 17.03
C ASP A 204 -22.50 -12.30 15.83
N ARG A 205 -23.33 -11.27 16.02
CA ARG A 205 -24.08 -10.64 14.92
C ARG A 205 -23.16 -9.98 13.90
N GLY A 206 -22.03 -9.41 14.35
CA GLY A 206 -21.04 -8.83 13.47
C GLY A 206 -20.35 -9.88 12.60
N ILE A 207 -20.10 -11.08 13.12
CA ILE A 207 -19.55 -12.20 12.35
C ILE A 207 -20.54 -12.69 11.30
N ASP A 208 -21.83 -12.88 11.68
CA ASP A 208 -22.88 -13.24 10.72
C ASP A 208 -23.02 -12.22 9.60
N LEU A 209 -22.90 -10.92 9.94
CA LEU A 209 -22.90 -9.85 8.94
C LEU A 209 -21.67 -9.93 8.03
N ALA A 210 -20.50 -10.19 8.61
CA ALA A 210 -19.25 -10.34 7.84
C ALA A 210 -19.34 -11.52 6.87
N GLU A 211 -19.91 -12.66 7.26
CA GLU A 211 -20.09 -13.81 6.37
C GLU A 211 -21.03 -13.49 5.20
N LYS A 212 -22.11 -12.76 5.44
CA LYS A 212 -23.01 -12.30 4.38
C LYS A 212 -22.31 -11.34 3.40
N ILE A 213 -21.47 -10.46 3.93
CA ILE A 213 -20.67 -9.55 3.11
C ILE A 213 -19.64 -10.35 2.28
N LEU A 214 -18.97 -11.34 2.86
CA LEU A 214 -18.05 -12.21 2.13
C LEU A 214 -18.70 -12.83 0.90
N VAL A 215 -19.89 -13.42 1.07
CA VAL A 215 -20.65 -14.01 -0.04
C VAL A 215 -21.04 -12.97 -1.08
N ALA A 216 -21.45 -11.75 -0.65
CA ALA A 216 -21.82 -10.68 -1.57
C ALA A 216 -20.65 -10.18 -2.41
N LEU A 217 -19.41 -10.32 -1.91
CA LEU A 217 -18.18 -9.84 -2.56
C LEU A 217 -17.52 -10.88 -3.47
N GLU A 218 -17.93 -12.15 -3.47
CA GLU A 218 -17.31 -13.21 -4.30
C GLU A 218 -17.36 -12.89 -5.80
N ASP A 219 -18.44 -12.24 -6.25
CA ASP A 219 -18.68 -11.92 -7.67
C ASP A 219 -18.07 -10.59 -8.13
N VAL A 220 -17.43 -9.82 -7.24
CA VAL A 220 -16.89 -8.50 -7.60
C VAL A 220 -15.63 -8.64 -8.43
N GLU A 221 -15.72 -8.17 -9.68
CA GLU A 221 -14.60 -8.24 -10.62
C GLU A 221 -13.41 -7.37 -10.18
N GLY A 222 -12.22 -7.97 -10.16
CA GLY A 222 -10.99 -7.30 -9.73
C GLY A 222 -10.71 -7.40 -8.23
N LEU A 223 -11.65 -7.96 -7.44
CA LEU A 223 -11.44 -8.25 -6.04
C LEU A 223 -10.90 -9.69 -5.86
N LYS A 224 -9.82 -9.85 -5.13
CA LYS A 224 -9.15 -11.15 -4.90
C LYS A 224 -8.83 -11.35 -3.43
N ASP A 225 -8.62 -12.60 -3.04
CA ASP A 225 -8.21 -13.00 -1.70
C ASP A 225 -9.12 -12.44 -0.58
N VAL A 226 -10.44 -12.36 -0.84
CA VAL A 226 -11.43 -11.85 0.10
C VAL A 226 -11.52 -12.79 1.30
N ARG A 227 -11.29 -12.27 2.50
CA ARG A 227 -11.28 -13.08 3.72
C ARG A 227 -11.55 -12.24 4.95
N LEU A 228 -12.10 -12.88 5.95
CA LEU A 228 -12.21 -12.30 7.28
C LEU A 228 -10.81 -12.21 7.92
N ARG A 229 -10.42 -11.02 8.42
CA ARG A 229 -9.21 -10.82 9.22
C ARG A 229 -9.45 -11.31 10.65
N ARG A 230 -9.78 -12.57 10.78
CA ARG A 230 -9.91 -13.21 12.08
C ARG A 230 -8.89 -14.32 12.14
N ASP A 231 -8.04 -14.29 13.16
CA ASP A 231 -7.32 -15.49 13.52
C ASP A 231 -8.36 -16.48 14.04
N ASP A 232 -8.45 -17.66 13.41
CA ASP A 232 -9.34 -18.71 13.87
C ASP A 232 -9.11 -18.93 15.36
N SER A 233 -10.18 -19.20 16.10
CA SER A 233 -10.12 -19.45 17.56
C SER A 233 -9.02 -20.46 17.87
N ASN A 234 -7.98 -20.05 18.56
CA ASN A 234 -6.94 -20.97 18.96
C ASN A 234 -7.52 -21.91 20.04
N PRO A 235 -7.25 -23.23 19.92
CA PRO A 235 -7.56 -24.12 21.03
C PRO A 235 -6.73 -23.70 22.25
N GLU A 236 -7.42 -23.37 23.31
CA GLU A 236 -6.83 -22.95 24.59
C GLU A 236 -7.11 -23.99 25.64
N LEU A 237 -6.22 -24.09 26.61
CA LEU A 237 -6.47 -24.88 27.83
C LEU A 237 -6.86 -23.90 28.94
N ASN A 238 -8.13 -23.93 29.29
CA ASN A 238 -8.63 -23.20 30.46
C ASN A 238 -8.37 -24.03 31.72
N ILE A 239 -7.51 -23.48 32.59
CA ILE A 239 -7.17 -24.11 33.89
C ILE A 239 -7.92 -23.35 34.99
N SER A 240 -9.06 -23.87 35.39
CA SER A 240 -9.89 -23.30 36.46
C SER A 240 -9.45 -23.87 37.81
N ILE A 241 -8.78 -23.06 38.62
CA ILE A 241 -8.26 -23.48 39.92
C ILE A 241 -9.33 -23.27 40.99
N ASN A 242 -9.61 -24.32 41.81
CA ASN A 242 -10.44 -24.20 42.97
C ASN A 242 -9.67 -23.46 44.08
N ARG A 243 -10.03 -22.21 44.32
CA ARG A 243 -9.33 -21.31 45.24
C ARG A 243 -9.40 -21.79 46.69
N ASP A 244 -10.51 -22.38 47.09
CA ASP A 244 -10.71 -22.83 48.46
C ASP A 244 -9.84 -24.06 48.76
N LEU A 245 -9.77 -25.00 47.84
CA LEU A 245 -8.88 -26.16 47.96
C LEU A 245 -7.41 -25.76 47.93
N ALA A 246 -7.03 -24.88 47.02
CA ALA A 246 -5.65 -24.37 46.91
C ALA A 246 -5.25 -23.65 48.21
N SER A 247 -6.10 -22.82 48.77
CA SER A 247 -5.85 -22.10 50.03
C SER A 247 -5.69 -23.07 51.21
N LYS A 248 -6.56 -24.08 51.30
CA LYS A 248 -6.45 -25.14 52.36
C LYS A 248 -5.16 -25.93 52.27
N MET A 249 -4.58 -26.05 51.07
CA MET A 249 -3.30 -26.69 50.83
C MET A 249 -2.09 -25.73 50.94
N GLY A 250 -2.30 -24.49 51.37
CA GLY A 250 -1.25 -23.46 51.51
C GLY A 250 -0.71 -22.96 50.17
N LEU A 251 -1.45 -23.14 49.05
CA LEU A 251 -1.05 -22.72 47.73
C LEU A 251 -1.57 -21.33 47.40
N ASN A 252 -0.69 -20.50 46.93
CA ASN A 252 -1.02 -19.20 46.31
C ASN A 252 -1.23 -19.40 44.81
N MET A 253 -2.23 -18.70 44.21
CA MET A 253 -2.49 -18.70 42.77
C MET A 253 -1.24 -18.38 41.94
N LYS A 254 -0.40 -17.44 42.41
CA LYS A 254 0.87 -17.07 41.75
C LYS A 254 1.84 -18.27 41.70
N THR A 255 1.94 -19.04 42.77
CA THR A 255 2.79 -20.23 42.82
C THR A 255 2.34 -21.28 41.82
N VAL A 256 1.03 -21.58 41.78
CA VAL A 256 0.49 -22.54 40.82
C VAL A 256 0.73 -22.08 39.37
N ALA A 257 0.42 -20.82 39.07
CA ALA A 257 0.62 -20.26 37.73
C ALA A 257 2.10 -20.26 37.33
N SER A 258 3.02 -19.90 38.25
CA SER A 258 4.46 -19.90 37.96
C SER A 258 5.01 -21.31 37.78
N SER A 259 4.51 -22.31 38.53
CA SER A 259 4.89 -23.71 38.33
C SER A 259 4.50 -24.23 36.96
N ILE A 260 3.25 -23.94 36.52
CA ILE A 260 2.77 -24.30 35.17
C ILE A 260 3.61 -23.61 34.11
N LYS A 261 3.87 -22.29 34.27
CA LYS A 261 4.69 -21.52 33.33
C LYS A 261 6.10 -22.10 33.21
N THR A 262 6.76 -22.40 34.33
CA THR A 262 8.11 -22.96 34.34
C THR A 262 8.13 -24.36 33.73
N GLY A 263 7.16 -25.23 34.09
CA GLY A 263 7.11 -26.59 33.57
C GLY A 263 6.88 -26.65 32.06
N PHE A 264 5.91 -25.91 31.53
CA PHE A 264 5.47 -26.01 30.13
C PHE A 264 6.11 -24.94 29.23
N GLY A 265 6.22 -23.70 29.72
CA GLY A 265 6.80 -22.57 28.95
C GLY A 265 8.30 -22.40 29.10
N GLY A 266 8.84 -22.92 30.19
CA GLY A 266 10.22 -22.68 30.57
C GLY A 266 10.45 -21.33 31.27
N THR A 267 11.49 -21.25 32.06
CA THR A 267 11.94 -20.01 32.70
C THR A 267 13.46 -19.95 32.63
N THR A 268 14.03 -18.79 32.29
CA THR A 268 15.48 -18.56 32.36
C THR A 268 15.88 -18.51 33.83
N ALA A 269 16.61 -19.52 34.27
CA ALA A 269 17.08 -19.62 35.65
C ALA A 269 18.34 -18.77 35.91
N THR A 270 19.25 -18.74 34.95
CA THR A 270 20.49 -17.94 35.01
C THR A 270 21.02 -17.72 33.59
N ARG A 271 22.05 -16.88 33.49
CA ARG A 271 22.83 -16.70 32.28
C ARG A 271 24.25 -17.24 32.54
N MET A 272 24.82 -17.81 31.50
CA MET A 272 26.15 -18.34 31.52
C MET A 272 26.94 -17.75 30.35
N THR A 273 28.11 -17.20 30.64
CA THR A 273 29.04 -16.76 29.61
C THR A 273 30.02 -17.92 29.35
N PRO A 274 30.01 -18.54 28.15
CA PRO A 274 30.95 -19.62 27.83
C PRO A 274 32.38 -19.10 27.83
N ASP A 275 33.31 -19.92 28.34
CA ASP A 275 34.72 -19.61 28.32
C ASP A 275 35.20 -19.35 26.88
N GLY A 276 35.85 -18.19 26.70
CA GLY A 276 36.38 -17.78 25.39
C GLY A 276 35.42 -17.00 24.49
N SER A 277 34.14 -16.78 24.88
CA SER A 277 33.25 -15.90 24.16
C SER A 277 33.29 -14.48 24.74
N LEU A 278 33.72 -13.51 23.94
CA LEU A 278 33.85 -12.11 24.37
C LEU A 278 32.50 -11.37 24.54
N HIS A 279 31.36 -11.86 23.97
CA HIS A 279 30.14 -11.06 23.92
C HIS A 279 28.82 -11.86 23.82
N THR A 280 28.74 -13.14 24.15
CA THR A 280 27.53 -13.92 24.00
C THR A 280 27.15 -14.68 25.25
N ASP A 281 26.20 -14.14 26.01
CA ASP A 281 25.60 -14.85 27.15
C ASP A 281 24.58 -15.89 26.66
N LEU A 282 24.62 -17.08 27.23
CA LEU A 282 23.65 -18.14 27.01
C LEU A 282 22.62 -18.17 28.15
N ASP A 283 21.34 -18.16 27.80
CA ASP A 283 20.26 -18.34 28.78
C ASP A 283 20.16 -19.81 29.16
N VAL A 284 20.27 -20.12 30.47
CA VAL A 284 19.99 -21.44 31.02
C VAL A 284 18.51 -21.55 31.29
N GLN A 285 17.77 -22.25 30.40
CA GLN A 285 16.33 -22.43 30.49
C GLN A 285 15.96 -23.72 31.23
N VAL A 286 15.13 -23.60 32.27
CA VAL A 286 14.58 -24.72 33.03
C VAL A 286 13.14 -24.98 32.60
N GLN A 287 12.83 -26.21 32.19
CA GLN A 287 11.49 -26.66 31.77
C GLN A 287 11.39 -28.17 31.93
N LEU A 288 10.15 -28.71 31.91
CA LEU A 288 9.92 -30.15 31.89
C LEU A 288 10.52 -30.78 30.61
N ASN A 289 10.88 -32.07 30.73
CA ASN A 289 11.35 -32.81 29.54
C ASN A 289 10.26 -32.80 28.45
N GLN A 290 10.66 -32.83 27.21
CA GLN A 290 9.75 -32.80 26.06
C GLN A 290 8.72 -33.93 26.09
N ARG A 291 9.05 -35.10 26.66
CA ARG A 291 8.16 -36.24 26.80
C ARG A 291 7.03 -36.01 27.79
N ASP A 292 7.23 -35.12 28.76
CA ASP A 292 6.32 -34.85 29.87
C ASP A 292 5.46 -33.61 29.65
N ARG A 293 5.42 -33.08 28.41
CA ARG A 293 4.68 -31.88 28.01
C ARG A 293 4.06 -31.95 26.60
N ILE A 294 3.65 -33.17 26.20
CA ILE A 294 3.06 -33.42 24.89
C ILE A 294 1.54 -33.36 24.92
N ASN A 295 0.94 -33.90 25.99
CA ASN A 295 -0.49 -34.12 26.12
C ASN A 295 -1.11 -33.28 27.24
N ILE A 296 -2.44 -33.10 27.19
CA ILE A 296 -3.22 -32.43 28.25
C ILE A 296 -3.09 -33.17 29.58
N ASP A 297 -3.01 -34.48 29.53
CA ASP A 297 -2.89 -35.31 30.74
C ASP A 297 -1.53 -35.12 31.45
N ASP A 298 -0.52 -34.64 30.74
CA ASP A 298 0.78 -34.30 31.36
C ASP A 298 0.63 -33.07 32.27
N ILE A 299 -0.24 -32.11 31.89
CA ILE A 299 -0.56 -30.96 32.75
C ILE A 299 -1.33 -31.43 33.98
N LYS A 300 -2.30 -32.35 33.84
CA LYS A 300 -3.09 -32.86 34.94
C LYS A 300 -2.20 -33.58 35.96
N ARG A 301 -1.18 -34.30 35.50
CA ARG A 301 -0.22 -35.07 36.34
C ARG A 301 0.93 -34.24 36.88
N MET A 302 1.07 -33.00 36.44
CA MET A 302 2.15 -32.13 36.93
C MET A 302 2.05 -31.97 38.44
N LEU A 303 3.16 -32.17 39.11
CA LEU A 303 3.26 -32.13 40.58
C LEU A 303 3.58 -30.72 41.06
N ILE A 304 2.83 -30.24 42.05
CA ILE A 304 3.04 -28.95 42.70
C ILE A 304 3.36 -29.17 44.18
N PRO A 305 4.43 -28.56 44.70
CA PRO A 305 4.75 -28.61 46.11
C PRO A 305 3.74 -27.75 46.90
N THR A 306 3.17 -28.35 47.97
CA THR A 306 2.25 -27.71 48.91
C THR A 306 2.84 -27.74 50.33
N SER A 307 2.19 -27.06 51.26
CA SER A 307 2.60 -27.13 52.70
C SER A 307 2.43 -28.50 53.31
N PHE A 308 1.67 -29.40 52.71
CA PHE A 308 1.35 -30.75 53.21
C PHE A 308 1.98 -31.87 52.36
N GLY A 309 2.82 -31.55 51.39
CA GLY A 309 3.43 -32.51 50.47
C GLY A 309 3.29 -32.11 49.01
N ILE A 310 3.50 -33.06 48.12
CA ILE A 310 3.44 -32.85 46.68
C ILE A 310 2.09 -33.37 46.13
N VAL A 311 1.34 -32.56 45.40
CA VAL A 311 0.03 -32.94 44.85
C VAL A 311 -0.02 -32.69 43.33
N PRO A 312 -0.75 -33.51 42.56
CA PRO A 312 -0.97 -33.25 41.15
C PRO A 312 -1.93 -32.06 40.96
N ILE A 313 -1.74 -31.30 39.87
CA ILE A 313 -2.61 -30.14 39.54
C ILE A 313 -4.06 -30.55 39.45
N SER A 314 -4.37 -31.74 38.92
CA SER A 314 -5.75 -32.26 38.82
C SER A 314 -6.52 -32.33 40.14
N SER A 315 -5.84 -32.34 41.29
CA SER A 315 -6.50 -32.30 42.61
C SER A 315 -7.06 -30.92 42.96
N ILE A 316 -6.55 -29.85 42.36
CA ILE A 316 -6.87 -28.47 42.71
C ILE A 316 -7.45 -27.68 41.53
N ALA A 317 -7.37 -28.19 40.30
CA ALA A 317 -7.80 -27.49 39.11
C ALA A 317 -8.55 -28.40 38.13
N ASP A 318 -9.58 -27.83 37.51
CA ASP A 318 -10.27 -28.42 36.36
C ASP A 318 -9.65 -27.86 35.05
N ILE A 319 -9.26 -28.77 34.15
CA ILE A 319 -8.57 -28.42 32.91
C ILE A 319 -9.46 -28.81 31.75
N LYS A 320 -9.95 -27.77 31.04
CA LYS A 320 -10.85 -27.93 29.89
C LYS A 320 -10.21 -27.33 28.63
N LYS A 321 -10.39 -28.02 27.52
CA LYS A 321 -10.08 -27.48 26.21
C LYS A 321 -11.21 -26.54 25.79
N THR A 322 -10.88 -25.30 25.53
CA THR A 322 -11.79 -24.25 25.03
C THR A 322 -11.27 -23.67 23.73
N PHE A 323 -12.10 -22.89 23.07
CA PHE A 323 -11.69 -22.08 21.91
C PHE A 323 -11.94 -20.63 22.29
N GLY A 324 -10.87 -19.86 22.42
CA GLY A 324 -10.94 -18.44 22.75
C GLY A 324 -10.73 -17.56 21.53
N PRO A 325 -11.29 -16.35 21.51
CA PRO A 325 -10.94 -15.36 20.47
C PRO A 325 -9.47 -14.99 20.63
N THR A 326 -8.71 -15.12 19.55
CA THR A 326 -7.26 -14.89 19.53
C THR A 326 -6.90 -13.42 19.65
N ALA A 327 -7.75 -12.54 19.10
CA ALA A 327 -7.60 -11.09 19.14
C ALA A 327 -8.97 -10.41 19.08
N ILE A 328 -9.10 -9.28 19.73
CA ILE A 328 -10.24 -8.37 19.62
C ILE A 328 -9.69 -7.08 19.07
N ASP A 329 -9.99 -6.82 17.79
CA ASP A 329 -9.56 -5.60 17.12
C ASP A 329 -10.50 -4.45 17.48
N ARG A 330 -9.93 -3.28 17.73
CA ARG A 330 -10.66 -2.05 18.00
C ARG A 330 -10.08 -0.91 17.18
N LYS A 331 -10.96 -0.05 16.67
CA LYS A 331 -10.63 1.21 16.04
C LYS A 331 -11.52 2.28 16.70
N ASP A 332 -10.91 3.37 17.18
CA ASP A 332 -11.62 4.46 17.88
C ASP A 332 -12.51 3.94 19.04
N ASP A 333 -11.93 3.09 19.91
CA ASP A 333 -12.57 2.43 21.06
C ASP A 333 -13.71 1.45 20.73
N SER A 334 -14.20 1.43 19.48
CA SER A 334 -15.24 0.52 19.02
C SER A 334 -14.66 -0.81 18.54
N ARG A 335 -15.37 -1.90 18.78
CA ARG A 335 -15.00 -3.22 18.23
C ARG A 335 -15.18 -3.23 16.72
N ILE A 336 -14.23 -3.81 16.03
CA ILE A 336 -14.28 -3.97 14.58
C ILE A 336 -14.09 -5.42 14.17
N ILE A 337 -14.76 -5.78 13.09
CA ILE A 337 -14.54 -7.03 12.37
C ILE A 337 -14.11 -6.63 10.97
N THR A 338 -12.88 -6.97 10.59
CA THR A 338 -12.31 -6.53 9.31
C THR A 338 -12.34 -7.65 8.29
N ILE A 339 -12.89 -7.37 7.11
CA ILE A 339 -12.75 -8.17 5.91
C ILE A 339 -11.62 -7.56 5.09
N THR A 340 -10.62 -8.37 4.74
CA THR A 340 -9.51 -7.92 3.88
C THR A 340 -9.65 -8.50 2.49
N ALA A 341 -9.32 -7.70 1.49
CA ALA A 341 -9.28 -8.10 0.10
C ALA A 341 -8.13 -7.43 -0.65
N SER A 342 -7.75 -7.96 -1.80
CA SER A 342 -6.74 -7.37 -2.68
C SER A 342 -7.39 -6.94 -3.98
N GLY A 343 -7.09 -5.72 -4.45
CA GLY A 343 -7.51 -5.26 -5.78
C GLY A 343 -6.48 -5.65 -6.84
N GLU A 344 -6.91 -6.27 -7.93
CA GLU A 344 -6.04 -6.65 -9.05
C GLU A 344 -6.67 -6.29 -10.40
N GLY A 345 -5.87 -5.71 -11.30
CA GLY A 345 -6.21 -5.53 -12.72
C GLY A 345 -7.18 -4.40 -13.06
N ARG A 346 -7.75 -3.70 -12.07
CA ARG A 346 -8.67 -2.56 -12.23
C ARG A 346 -8.29 -1.42 -11.28
N ALA A 347 -8.71 -0.20 -11.59
CA ALA A 347 -8.51 0.94 -10.71
C ALA A 347 -9.25 0.78 -9.38
N MET A 348 -8.62 1.20 -8.28
CA MET A 348 -9.11 1.02 -6.92
C MET A 348 -10.50 1.64 -6.69
N ASP A 349 -10.73 2.84 -7.21
CA ASP A 349 -12.02 3.54 -7.08
C ASP A 349 -13.16 2.78 -7.75
N ARG A 350 -12.91 2.09 -8.88
CA ARG A 350 -13.90 1.27 -9.59
C ARG A 350 -14.23 0.00 -8.82
N ILE A 351 -13.20 -0.69 -8.31
CA ILE A 351 -13.41 -1.87 -7.46
C ILE A 351 -14.23 -1.48 -6.23
N MET A 352 -13.90 -0.36 -5.58
CA MET A 352 -14.61 0.09 -4.39
C MET A 352 -16.05 0.53 -4.67
N ALA A 353 -16.33 1.13 -5.83
CA ALA A 353 -17.69 1.44 -6.24
C ALA A 353 -18.55 0.15 -6.41
N ASP A 354 -17.96 -0.88 -7.03
CA ASP A 354 -18.62 -2.19 -7.17
C ASP A 354 -18.81 -2.89 -5.82
N VAL A 355 -17.80 -2.83 -4.92
CA VAL A 355 -17.89 -3.34 -3.54
C VAL A 355 -19.02 -2.67 -2.77
N GLN A 356 -19.07 -1.33 -2.79
CA GLN A 356 -20.12 -0.57 -2.11
C GLN A 356 -21.52 -0.88 -2.68
N SER A 357 -21.62 -0.98 -4.00
CA SER A 357 -22.86 -1.36 -4.67
C SER A 357 -23.30 -2.77 -4.29
N ALA A 358 -22.39 -3.74 -4.27
CA ALA A 358 -22.67 -5.13 -3.89
C ALA A 358 -23.16 -5.24 -2.43
N ILE A 359 -22.48 -4.54 -1.51
CA ILE A 359 -22.88 -4.53 -0.10
C ILE A 359 -24.27 -3.89 0.06
N ASN A 360 -24.48 -2.70 -0.50
CA ASN A 360 -25.73 -1.95 -0.35
C ASN A 360 -26.94 -2.66 -0.99
N SER A 361 -26.71 -3.43 -2.06
CA SER A 361 -27.79 -4.13 -2.77
C SER A 361 -28.10 -5.53 -2.23
N LYS A 362 -27.09 -6.25 -1.73
CA LYS A 362 -27.22 -7.67 -1.36
C LYS A 362 -27.28 -7.89 0.15
N VAL A 363 -26.84 -6.92 0.98
CA VAL A 363 -26.69 -7.12 2.43
C VAL A 363 -27.52 -6.11 3.22
N PHE A 364 -28.39 -6.61 4.11
CA PHE A 364 -29.09 -5.76 5.07
C PHE A 364 -28.17 -5.49 6.28
N ILE A 365 -27.90 -4.23 6.55
CA ILE A 365 -27.08 -3.78 7.69
C ILE A 365 -28.02 -3.53 8.88
N PRO A 366 -27.92 -4.32 9.96
CA PRO A 366 -28.75 -4.13 11.15
C PRO A 366 -28.41 -2.81 11.87
N SER A 367 -29.39 -2.27 12.62
CA SER A 367 -29.14 -1.11 13.49
C SER A 367 -28.07 -1.44 14.53
N GLY A 368 -27.13 -0.49 14.76
CA GLY A 368 -25.98 -0.68 15.67
C GLY A 368 -24.71 -1.15 14.98
N PHE A 369 -24.76 -1.42 13.67
CA PHE A 369 -23.58 -1.68 12.86
C PHE A 369 -23.35 -0.59 11.83
N ASN A 370 -22.06 -0.27 11.61
CA ASN A 370 -21.61 0.63 10.55
C ASN A 370 -20.50 -0.04 9.74
N ILE A 371 -20.40 0.29 8.46
CA ILE A 371 -19.37 -0.23 7.57
C ILE A 371 -18.46 0.93 7.16
N ASN A 372 -17.18 0.81 7.53
CA ASN A 372 -16.15 1.75 7.15
C ASN A 372 -15.19 1.06 6.16
N TYR A 373 -14.72 1.83 5.19
CA TYR A 373 -13.76 1.36 4.19
C TYR A 373 -12.39 1.95 4.52
N SER A 374 -11.42 1.09 4.78
CA SER A 374 -10.09 1.47 5.22
C SER A 374 -8.99 0.81 4.36
N GLY A 375 -7.75 0.91 4.81
CA GLY A 375 -6.62 0.36 4.08
C GLY A 375 -6.16 1.22 2.91
N ASP A 376 -5.67 0.57 1.86
CA ASP A 376 -5.13 1.24 0.67
C ASP A 376 -6.15 2.22 0.04
N TYR A 377 -7.46 2.02 0.26
CA TYR A 377 -8.50 2.92 -0.24
C TYR A 377 -8.61 4.21 0.59
N GLU A 378 -8.58 4.12 1.92
CA GLU A 378 -8.54 5.28 2.82
C GLU A 378 -7.28 6.09 2.55
N ASP A 379 -6.11 5.44 2.50
CA ASP A 379 -4.83 6.06 2.18
C ASP A 379 -4.85 6.80 0.83
N MET A 380 -5.51 6.21 -0.18
CA MET A 380 -5.71 6.85 -1.48
C MET A 380 -6.55 8.12 -1.37
N GLN A 381 -7.69 8.07 -0.66
CA GLN A 381 -8.57 9.23 -0.49
C GLN A 381 -7.85 10.37 0.24
N ASP A 382 -7.14 10.05 1.31
CA ASP A 382 -6.37 11.02 2.09
C ASP A 382 -5.25 11.65 1.26
N ALA A 383 -4.54 10.84 0.48
CA ALA A 383 -3.49 11.34 -0.41
C ALA A 383 -4.05 12.29 -1.48
N PHE A 384 -5.20 11.98 -2.08
CA PHE A 384 -5.85 12.89 -3.04
C PHE A 384 -6.36 14.18 -2.39
N ALA A 385 -6.89 14.11 -1.17
CA ALA A 385 -7.28 15.30 -0.41
C ALA A 385 -6.09 16.21 -0.09
N GLN A 386 -4.97 15.63 0.35
CA GLN A 386 -3.71 16.36 0.59
C GLN A 386 -3.13 16.94 -0.70
N LEU A 387 -3.17 16.19 -1.81
CA LEU A 387 -2.74 16.70 -3.12
C LEU A 387 -3.57 17.89 -3.58
N LEU A 388 -4.89 17.85 -3.40
CA LEU A 388 -5.75 18.98 -3.74
C LEU A 388 -5.42 20.22 -2.90
N GLN A 389 -5.18 20.05 -1.61
CA GLN A 389 -4.73 21.15 -0.74
C GLN A 389 -3.38 21.71 -1.19
N ALA A 390 -2.42 20.85 -1.56
CA ALA A 390 -1.12 21.25 -2.06
C ALA A 390 -1.23 22.00 -3.41
N ILE A 391 -2.11 21.57 -4.32
CA ILE A 391 -2.37 22.26 -5.60
C ILE A 391 -2.93 23.67 -5.34
N ILE A 392 -3.92 23.79 -4.47
CA ILE A 392 -4.52 25.10 -4.11
C ILE A 392 -3.47 26.02 -3.50
N LEU A 393 -2.67 25.52 -2.57
CA LEU A 393 -1.59 26.29 -1.95
C LEU A 393 -0.55 26.72 -2.99
N ALA A 394 -0.13 25.82 -3.89
CA ALA A 394 0.80 26.12 -4.96
C ALA A 394 0.26 27.21 -5.88
N LEU A 395 -1.00 27.17 -6.26
CA LEU A 395 -1.65 28.20 -7.09
C LEU A 395 -1.65 29.55 -6.39
N VAL A 396 -1.99 29.60 -5.10
CA VAL A 396 -1.98 30.85 -4.31
C VAL A 396 -0.58 31.43 -4.22
N LEU A 397 0.42 30.60 -3.92
CA LEU A 397 1.82 31.06 -3.81
C LEU A 397 2.37 31.55 -5.15
N VAL A 398 2.12 30.81 -6.24
CA VAL A 398 2.55 31.19 -7.59
C VAL A 398 1.88 32.50 -8.00
N TYR A 399 0.58 32.65 -7.74
CA TYR A 399 -0.13 33.90 -8.01
C TYR A 399 0.45 35.09 -7.21
N ALA A 400 0.71 34.90 -5.91
CA ALA A 400 1.30 35.95 -5.06
C ALA A 400 2.68 36.38 -5.54
N VAL A 401 3.54 35.43 -5.89
CA VAL A 401 4.88 35.73 -6.44
C VAL A 401 4.79 36.52 -7.77
N MET A 402 3.90 36.06 -8.67
CA MET A 402 3.69 36.76 -9.94
C MET A 402 3.12 38.18 -9.73
N ALA A 403 2.16 38.35 -8.81
CA ALA A 403 1.58 39.65 -8.51
C ALA A 403 2.64 40.64 -8.00
N THR A 404 3.58 40.16 -7.18
CA THR A 404 4.70 40.96 -6.70
C THR A 404 5.70 41.28 -7.83
N GLN A 405 5.99 40.31 -8.70
CA GLN A 405 6.96 40.46 -9.78
C GLN A 405 6.47 41.42 -10.89
N PHE A 406 5.20 41.36 -11.23
CA PHE A 406 4.62 42.21 -12.29
C PHE A 406 4.00 43.53 -11.75
N GLU A 407 4.02 43.76 -10.45
CA GLU A 407 3.34 44.91 -9.80
C GLU A 407 1.92 45.12 -10.32
N SER A 408 1.25 44.02 -10.64
CA SER A 408 -0.09 43.98 -11.25
C SER A 408 -0.85 42.76 -10.79
N TYR A 409 -2.16 42.89 -10.59
CA TYR A 409 -3.04 41.76 -10.30
C TYR A 409 -3.64 41.10 -11.56
N ILE A 410 -3.62 41.83 -12.72
CA ILE A 410 -4.24 41.34 -13.96
C ILE A 410 -3.28 40.42 -14.72
N ALA A 411 -2.01 40.73 -14.80
CA ALA A 411 -1.02 39.95 -15.52
C ALA A 411 -0.91 38.49 -14.96
N PRO A 412 -0.82 38.26 -13.62
CA PRO A 412 -0.85 36.93 -13.06
C PRO A 412 -2.13 36.14 -13.39
N PHE A 413 -3.27 36.82 -13.39
CA PHE A 413 -4.55 36.18 -13.71
C PHE A 413 -4.57 35.68 -15.16
N VAL A 414 -4.04 36.48 -16.12
CA VAL A 414 -3.95 36.06 -17.52
C VAL A 414 -3.01 34.86 -17.69
N ILE A 415 -1.88 34.84 -16.94
CA ILE A 415 -0.94 33.72 -16.96
C ILE A 415 -1.61 32.46 -16.37
N ALA A 416 -2.35 32.61 -15.28
CA ALA A 416 -3.04 31.51 -14.60
C ALA A 416 -4.10 30.85 -15.50
N LEU A 417 -4.69 31.56 -16.47
CA LEU A 417 -5.59 30.98 -17.46
C LEU A 417 -4.95 29.91 -18.35
N ALA A 418 -3.61 29.82 -18.39
CA ALA A 418 -2.90 28.76 -19.08
C ALA A 418 -2.90 27.42 -18.30
N ILE A 419 -3.09 27.44 -17.00
CA ILE A 419 -3.04 26.24 -16.14
C ILE A 419 -4.10 25.19 -16.52
N PRO A 420 -5.39 25.54 -16.74
CA PRO A 420 -6.40 24.58 -17.19
C PRO A 420 -6.02 23.84 -18.47
N PHE A 421 -5.29 24.47 -19.40
CA PHE A 421 -4.82 23.82 -20.62
C PHE A 421 -3.75 22.76 -20.33
N GLY A 422 -2.82 23.06 -19.42
CA GLY A 422 -1.84 22.08 -18.96
C GLY A 422 -2.50 20.88 -18.30
N PHE A 423 -3.49 21.13 -17.43
CA PHE A 423 -4.27 20.09 -16.77
C PHE A 423 -5.05 19.22 -17.78
N ALA A 424 -5.74 19.84 -18.74
CA ALA A 424 -6.43 19.12 -19.81
C ALA A 424 -5.47 18.28 -20.66
N GLY A 425 -4.27 18.80 -20.96
CA GLY A 425 -3.22 18.06 -21.66
C GLY A 425 -2.77 16.82 -20.90
N SER A 426 -2.56 16.94 -19.59
CA SER A 426 -2.20 15.81 -18.72
C SER A 426 -3.30 14.74 -18.70
N ILE A 427 -4.54 15.16 -18.53
CA ILE A 427 -5.70 14.26 -18.54
C ILE A 427 -5.85 13.57 -19.89
N LEU A 428 -5.71 14.30 -20.99
CA LEU A 428 -5.78 13.73 -22.34
C LEU A 428 -4.69 12.68 -22.56
N LEU A 429 -3.48 12.93 -22.08
CA LEU A 429 -2.38 11.95 -22.15
C LEU A 429 -2.69 10.69 -21.35
N LEU A 430 -3.22 10.82 -20.14
CA LEU A 430 -3.64 9.67 -19.32
C LEU A 430 -4.74 8.86 -20.01
N LEU A 431 -5.71 9.51 -20.66
CA LEU A 431 -6.77 8.84 -21.44
C LEU A 431 -6.19 8.07 -22.63
N ILE A 432 -5.31 8.68 -23.41
CA ILE A 432 -4.69 8.04 -24.59
C ILE A 432 -3.81 6.86 -24.17
N THR A 433 -3.04 7.00 -23.10
CA THR A 433 -2.17 5.94 -22.59
C THR A 433 -2.92 4.89 -21.75
N ARG A 434 -4.20 5.10 -21.49
CA ARG A 434 -5.04 4.25 -20.62
C ARG A 434 -4.46 4.04 -19.22
N GLN A 435 -3.82 5.08 -18.71
CA GLN A 435 -3.26 5.08 -17.35
C GLN A 435 -4.27 5.64 -16.36
N THR A 436 -4.17 5.20 -15.10
CA THR A 436 -4.98 5.70 -13.99
C THR A 436 -4.43 7.04 -13.47
N LEU A 437 -5.29 7.85 -12.88
CA LEU A 437 -4.88 9.03 -12.11
C LEU A 437 -4.34 8.56 -10.76
N SER A 438 -3.03 8.67 -10.58
CA SER A 438 -2.33 8.25 -9.38
C SER A 438 -1.78 9.44 -8.59
N VAL A 439 -1.32 9.19 -7.36
CA VAL A 439 -0.60 10.19 -6.55
C VAL A 439 0.60 10.76 -7.31
N TYR A 440 1.34 9.93 -8.05
CA TYR A 440 2.48 10.41 -8.86
C TYR A 440 2.05 11.33 -10.00
N SER A 441 0.94 11.03 -10.67
CA SER A 441 0.41 11.94 -11.70
C SER A 441 -0.07 13.26 -11.09
N GLY A 442 -0.61 13.22 -9.87
CA GLY A 442 -0.96 14.42 -9.09
C GLY A 442 0.27 15.31 -8.79
N ILE A 443 1.38 14.70 -8.34
CA ILE A 443 2.65 15.42 -8.16
C ILE A 443 3.15 15.99 -9.49
N GLY A 444 3.04 15.22 -10.58
CA GLY A 444 3.37 15.67 -11.93
C GLY A 444 2.58 16.90 -12.36
N ILE A 445 1.30 16.98 -12.00
CA ILE A 445 0.45 18.15 -12.25
C ILE A 445 0.95 19.39 -11.49
N ILE A 446 1.38 19.23 -10.23
CA ILE A 446 1.94 20.34 -9.44
C ILE A 446 3.21 20.90 -10.12
N VAL A 447 4.10 20.02 -10.58
CA VAL A 447 5.30 20.43 -11.33
C VAL A 447 4.93 21.13 -12.64
N LEU A 448 3.93 20.59 -13.34
CA LEU A 448 3.45 21.16 -14.61
C LEU A 448 2.90 22.58 -14.44
N ILE A 449 2.19 22.87 -13.34
CA ILE A 449 1.72 24.23 -13.02
C ILE A 449 2.91 25.20 -13.02
N GLY A 450 4.02 24.85 -12.37
CA GLY A 450 5.23 25.68 -12.33
C GLY A 450 5.84 25.91 -13.71
N VAL A 451 5.91 24.87 -14.54
CA VAL A 451 6.45 24.97 -15.91
C VAL A 451 5.58 25.83 -16.83
N VAL A 452 4.26 25.62 -16.78
CA VAL A 452 3.30 26.39 -17.60
C VAL A 452 3.33 27.88 -17.24
N VAL A 453 3.37 28.18 -15.95
CA VAL A 453 3.44 29.56 -15.45
C VAL A 453 4.76 30.21 -15.86
N ASN A 454 5.88 29.51 -15.74
CA ASN A 454 7.18 30.06 -16.16
C ASN A 454 7.19 30.46 -17.63
N ASN A 455 6.64 29.66 -18.53
CA ASN A 455 6.50 29.99 -19.94
C ASN A 455 5.59 31.23 -20.17
N GLY A 456 4.50 31.32 -19.39
CA GLY A 456 3.60 32.47 -19.42
C GLY A 456 4.25 33.76 -18.93
N ILE A 457 5.07 33.70 -17.89
CA ILE A 457 5.85 34.83 -17.37
C ILE A 457 6.74 35.43 -18.46
N VAL A 458 7.58 34.58 -19.10
CA VAL A 458 8.49 35.02 -20.15
C VAL A 458 7.74 35.67 -21.33
N LEU A 459 6.61 35.11 -21.73
CA LEU A 459 5.80 35.63 -22.82
C LEU A 459 5.23 37.04 -22.50
N ILE A 460 4.62 37.20 -21.33
CA ILE A 460 3.99 38.46 -20.91
C ILE A 460 5.04 39.53 -20.63
N ASP A 461 6.16 39.19 -20.03
CA ASP A 461 7.27 40.11 -19.80
C ASP A 461 7.79 40.65 -21.11
N TYR A 462 8.05 39.80 -22.11
CA TYR A 462 8.46 40.22 -23.44
C TYR A 462 7.42 41.09 -24.15
N MET A 463 6.13 40.78 -24.01
CA MET A 463 5.05 41.63 -24.55
C MET A 463 5.02 43.01 -23.90
N ASN A 464 5.22 43.09 -22.57
CA ASN A 464 5.28 44.37 -21.85
C ASN A 464 6.49 45.22 -22.29
N GLN A 465 7.65 44.61 -22.48
CA GLN A 465 8.84 45.29 -23.01
C GLN A 465 8.59 45.88 -24.40
N LEU A 466 8.00 45.12 -25.32
CA LEU A 466 7.66 45.61 -26.65
C LEU A 466 6.59 46.71 -26.66
N MET A 467 5.70 46.75 -25.65
CA MET A 467 4.72 47.83 -25.50
C MET A 467 5.35 49.12 -24.95
N GLN A 468 6.42 49.03 -24.16
CA GLN A 468 7.13 50.20 -23.61
C GLN A 468 8.10 50.79 -24.61
N GLU A 469 8.60 50.02 -25.57
CA GLU A 469 9.50 50.52 -26.65
C GLU A 469 8.76 51.24 -27.79
N LYS A 470 7.44 51.21 -27.83
CA LYS A 470 6.57 51.94 -28.76
C LYS A 470 5.98 53.22 -28.15
#